data_73e3ceec30e82b3c4c9cb0246f313516
#
_entry.id   73e3ceec30e82b3c4c9cb0246f313516
#
_cell.length_a   1.000
_cell.length_b   1.000
_cell.length_c   1.000
_cell.angle_alpha   90.00
_cell.angle_beta   90.00
_cell.angle_gamma   90.00
#
_symmetry.space_group_name_H-M   'P 1'
#
loop_
_entity.id
_entity.type
_entity.pdbx_description
1 polymer ?
#
loop_
_entity_poly.entity_id
_entity_poly.type
_entity_poly.pdbx_seq_one_letter_code
_entity_poly.pdbx_strand_id
1 'polypeptide(L)'
;MKVELPSTGHSWWGRLARRGRRLFAADPAARRRAAAAEALYAAAVDQARHPGFYTDLGVPDTHDGRLELVQLHVILLLRRLQRAGDDGQALGQALFDAFFKDLDRSLREGGVGDLSVGKWVKKIGQQFYARATALEPALAQADAEALEHALAANVYTAGAEPARARALAGYLLTADAALARQVEAGIALDALRPGDVDPINTGSPATA
;
A
#
# COMPACT_ATOMS: atom_id res chain seq x y z
N MET A 1 -11.65 -2.20 -21.37
CA MET A 1 -12.62 -1.37 -20.63
C MET A 1 -11.84 -0.23 -19.98
N LYS A 2 -12.02 1.02 -20.40
CA LYS A 2 -11.32 2.18 -19.85
C LYS A 2 -11.90 2.49 -18.48
N VAL A 3 -11.05 2.50 -17.46
CA VAL A 3 -11.38 3.02 -16.14
C VAL A 3 -11.29 4.54 -16.25
N GLU A 4 -12.41 5.25 -16.29
CA GLU A 4 -12.40 6.70 -16.14
C GLU A 4 -12.13 7.03 -14.68
N LEU A 5 -10.97 7.64 -14.44
CA LEU A 5 -10.54 8.14 -13.15
C LEU A 5 -10.93 9.62 -13.04
N PRO A 6 -11.28 10.11 -11.84
CA PRO A 6 -11.53 11.52 -11.65
C PRO A 6 -10.30 12.33 -12.05
N SER A 7 -10.54 13.42 -12.76
CA SER A 7 -9.52 14.34 -13.28
C SER A 7 -8.95 15.23 -12.16
N THR A 8 -8.18 14.64 -11.25
CA THR A 8 -7.37 15.40 -10.31
C THR A 8 -5.96 15.51 -10.88
N GLY A 9 -5.60 16.75 -11.19
CA GLY A 9 -4.39 17.11 -11.90
C GLY A 9 -3.13 16.57 -11.23
N HIS A 10 -2.16 16.18 -12.07
CA HIS A 10 -0.73 15.95 -11.77
C HIS A 10 -0.36 14.93 -10.68
N SER A 11 -1.31 14.20 -10.08
CA SER A 11 -1.01 13.14 -9.13
C SER A 11 -0.30 11.97 -9.85
N TRP A 12 0.83 11.51 -9.31
CA TRP A 12 1.58 10.37 -9.81
C TRP A 12 0.74 9.07 -9.81
N TRP A 13 -0.26 8.96 -8.94
CA TRP A 13 -1.27 7.89 -8.94
C TRP A 13 -2.02 7.78 -10.28
N GLY A 14 -2.37 8.89 -10.89
CA GLY A 14 -3.01 8.90 -12.20
C GLY A 14 -2.11 8.40 -13.34
N ARG A 15 -0.77 8.45 -13.17
CA ARG A 15 0.17 7.90 -14.16
C ARG A 15 0.24 6.37 -14.09
N LEU A 16 0.20 5.77 -12.90
CA LEU A 16 0.15 4.32 -12.71
C LEU A 16 -1.04 3.69 -13.45
N ALA A 17 -2.22 4.28 -13.31
CA ALA A 17 -3.44 3.77 -13.94
C ALA A 17 -3.43 3.82 -15.48
N ARG A 18 -2.70 4.77 -16.08
CA ARG A 18 -2.68 4.98 -17.54
C ARG A 18 -1.65 4.14 -18.29
N ARG A 19 -0.66 3.59 -17.59
CA ARG A 19 0.39 2.77 -18.22
C ARG A 19 -0.12 1.34 -18.40
N GLY A 20 -0.95 1.14 -19.41
CA GLY A 20 -1.50 -0.17 -19.77
C GLY A 20 -0.42 -1.24 -20.00
N ARG A 21 -0.79 -2.49 -19.75
CA ARG A 21 0.01 -3.69 -19.96
C ARG A 21 0.78 -3.64 -21.28
N ARG A 22 2.07 -3.35 -21.25
CA ARG A 22 2.97 -3.69 -22.34
C ARG A 22 3.41 -5.13 -22.12
N LEU A 23 3.00 -6.00 -23.03
CA LEU A 23 3.44 -7.40 -23.12
C LEU A 23 4.93 -7.45 -23.52
N PHE A 24 5.82 -7.38 -22.54
CA PHE A 24 7.25 -7.60 -22.72
C PHE A 24 7.65 -8.93 -22.07
N ALA A 25 7.14 -10.05 -22.59
CA ALA A 25 7.45 -11.39 -22.06
C ALA A 25 8.90 -11.85 -22.35
N ALA A 26 9.70 -11.12 -23.11
CA ALA A 26 11.03 -11.53 -23.54
C ALA A 26 12.20 -10.75 -22.91
N ASP A 27 11.95 -9.60 -22.26
CA ASP A 27 13.01 -8.77 -21.69
C ASP A 27 13.47 -9.29 -20.32
N PRO A 28 14.76 -9.70 -20.14
CA PRO A 28 15.30 -10.14 -18.86
C PRO A 28 15.18 -9.08 -17.74
N ALA A 29 15.25 -7.79 -18.08
CA ALA A 29 15.10 -6.71 -17.11
C ALA A 29 13.64 -6.61 -16.62
N ALA A 30 12.67 -6.79 -17.51
CA ALA A 30 11.27 -6.84 -17.13
C ALA A 30 10.96 -8.04 -16.23
N ARG A 31 11.56 -9.21 -16.48
CA ARG A 31 11.40 -10.38 -15.60
C ARG A 31 12.00 -10.16 -14.22
N ARG A 32 13.22 -9.60 -14.12
CA ARG A 32 13.82 -9.26 -12.83
C ARG A 32 12.96 -8.25 -12.06
N ARG A 33 12.45 -7.23 -12.75
CA ARG A 33 11.56 -6.23 -12.14
C ARG A 33 10.25 -6.84 -11.63
N ALA A 34 9.67 -7.77 -12.38
CA ALA A 34 8.47 -8.49 -11.94
C ALA A 34 8.73 -9.34 -10.70
N ALA A 35 9.85 -10.08 -10.65
CA ALA A 35 10.24 -10.86 -9.50
C ALA A 35 10.51 -9.97 -8.26
N ALA A 36 11.18 -8.83 -8.45
CA ALA A 36 11.40 -7.83 -7.41
C ALA A 36 10.07 -7.27 -6.86
N ALA A 37 9.13 -6.97 -7.75
CA ALA A 37 7.81 -6.49 -7.38
C ALA A 37 7.00 -7.54 -6.60
N GLU A 38 7.07 -8.80 -6.99
CA GLU A 38 6.44 -9.91 -6.25
C GLU A 38 7.05 -10.07 -4.85
N ALA A 39 8.37 -9.91 -4.70
CA ALA A 39 9.04 -9.94 -3.40
C ALA A 39 8.63 -8.76 -2.49
N LEU A 40 8.54 -7.53 -3.03
CA LEU A 40 8.04 -6.37 -2.30
C LEU A 40 6.57 -6.55 -1.88
N TYR A 41 5.75 -7.09 -2.77
CA TYR A 41 4.35 -7.37 -2.46
C TYR A 41 4.23 -8.42 -1.34
N ALA A 42 5.01 -9.51 -1.41
CA ALA A 42 5.04 -10.52 -0.36
C ALA A 42 5.44 -9.90 1.00
N ALA A 43 6.47 -9.05 1.04
CA ALA A 43 6.87 -8.35 2.25
C ALA A 43 5.76 -7.43 2.81
N ALA A 44 5.00 -6.75 1.94
CA ALA A 44 3.83 -5.96 2.35
C ALA A 44 2.72 -6.83 2.95
N VAL A 45 2.45 -7.99 2.35
CA VAL A 45 1.46 -8.96 2.85
C VAL A 45 1.88 -9.56 4.18
N ASP A 46 3.15 -9.93 4.33
CA ASP A 46 3.69 -10.49 5.57
C ASP A 46 3.60 -9.48 6.71
N GLN A 47 3.97 -8.22 6.47
CA GLN A 47 3.82 -7.15 7.46
C GLN A 47 2.35 -6.92 7.83
N ALA A 48 1.45 -6.89 6.86
CA ALA A 48 0.02 -6.70 7.09
C ALA A 48 -0.61 -7.83 7.93
N ARG A 49 0.04 -8.98 8.03
CA ARG A 49 -0.40 -10.12 8.85
C ARG A 49 0.11 -10.08 10.29
N HIS A 50 0.92 -9.09 10.65
CA HIS A 50 1.44 -9.00 12.02
C HIS A 50 0.29 -8.95 13.04
N PRO A 51 0.26 -9.84 14.05
CA PRO A 51 -0.86 -9.95 14.99
C PRO A 51 -1.22 -8.63 15.69
N GLY A 52 -0.24 -7.80 16.01
CA GLY A 52 -0.41 -6.52 16.70
C GLY A 52 -1.38 -5.55 16.01
N PHE A 53 -1.55 -5.64 14.68
CA PHE A 53 -2.57 -4.84 14.01
C PHE A 53 -3.99 -5.18 14.45
N TYR A 54 -4.24 -6.44 14.75
CA TYR A 54 -5.57 -6.96 15.10
C TYR A 54 -5.79 -6.94 16.61
N THR A 55 -4.82 -7.40 17.40
CA THR A 55 -4.92 -7.51 18.85
C THR A 55 -4.80 -6.16 19.56
N ASP A 56 -3.82 -5.34 19.17
CA ASP A 56 -3.44 -4.12 19.88
C ASP A 56 -4.01 -2.87 19.19
N LEU A 57 -3.85 -2.78 17.87
CA LEU A 57 -4.39 -1.66 17.10
C LEU A 57 -5.87 -1.84 16.73
N GLY A 58 -6.45 -3.02 16.97
CA GLY A 58 -7.87 -3.31 16.84
C GLY A 58 -8.41 -3.16 15.41
N VAL A 59 -7.56 -3.34 14.40
CA VAL A 59 -8.03 -3.50 13.03
C VAL A 59 -8.91 -4.74 12.95
N PRO A 60 -10.10 -4.69 12.35
CA PRO A 60 -10.97 -5.86 12.27
C PRO A 60 -10.26 -7.03 11.58
N ASP A 61 -10.22 -8.20 12.23
CA ASP A 61 -9.66 -9.41 11.64
C ASP A 61 -10.67 -10.06 10.68
N THR A 62 -11.01 -9.32 9.63
CA THR A 62 -11.90 -9.69 8.55
C THR A 62 -11.15 -9.65 7.23
N HIS A 63 -11.75 -10.19 6.17
CA HIS A 63 -11.17 -10.09 4.83
C HIS A 63 -10.93 -8.62 4.42
N ASP A 64 -11.89 -7.74 4.70
CA ASP A 64 -11.77 -6.31 4.38
C ASP A 64 -10.67 -5.64 5.22
N GLY A 65 -10.60 -5.87 6.54
CA GLY A 65 -9.57 -5.29 7.39
C GLY A 65 -8.16 -5.75 7.01
N ARG A 66 -8.01 -7.04 6.65
CA ARG A 66 -6.73 -7.57 6.13
C ARG A 66 -6.35 -6.93 4.81
N LEU A 67 -7.31 -6.77 3.88
CA LEU A 67 -7.07 -6.08 2.60
C LEU A 67 -6.70 -4.62 2.81
N GLU A 68 -7.32 -3.94 3.78
CA GLU A 68 -6.99 -2.56 4.14
C GLU A 68 -5.51 -2.43 4.55
N LEU A 69 -5.04 -3.30 5.45
CA LEU A 69 -3.63 -3.29 5.87
C LEU A 69 -2.67 -3.56 4.72
N VAL A 70 -2.98 -4.52 3.84
CA VAL A 70 -2.16 -4.77 2.64
C VAL A 70 -2.11 -3.52 1.77
N GLN A 71 -3.26 -2.86 1.53
CA GLN A 71 -3.30 -1.63 0.73
C GLN A 71 -2.45 -0.52 1.34
N LEU A 72 -2.50 -0.32 2.66
CA LEU A 72 -1.69 0.68 3.36
C LEU A 72 -0.19 0.45 3.14
N HIS A 73 0.29 -0.78 3.29
CA HIS A 73 1.70 -1.11 3.07
C HIS A 73 2.13 -0.97 1.61
N VAL A 74 1.28 -1.38 0.66
CA VAL A 74 1.52 -1.16 -0.77
C VAL A 74 1.58 0.34 -1.09
N ILE A 75 0.72 1.18 -0.48
CA ILE A 75 0.75 2.64 -0.65
C ILE A 75 2.07 3.22 -0.16
N LEU A 76 2.57 2.81 1.02
CA LEU A 76 3.86 3.29 1.54
C LEU A 76 5.02 2.93 0.60
N LEU A 77 5.08 1.67 0.12
CA LEU A 77 6.10 1.24 -0.84
C LEU A 77 6.01 2.02 -2.15
N LEU A 78 4.82 2.15 -2.74
CA LEU A 78 4.63 2.89 -3.98
C LEU A 78 5.02 4.36 -3.83
N ARG A 79 4.66 4.98 -2.71
CA ARG A 79 5.04 6.36 -2.38
C ARG A 79 6.57 6.52 -2.38
N ARG A 80 7.29 5.56 -1.82
CA ARG A 80 8.76 5.59 -1.78
C ARG A 80 9.37 5.35 -3.15
N LEU A 81 8.90 4.35 -3.88
CA LEU A 81 9.38 4.00 -5.21
C LEU A 81 9.18 5.14 -6.23
N GLN A 82 8.08 5.88 -6.14
CA GLN A 82 7.81 7.01 -7.04
C GLN A 82 8.81 8.16 -6.90
N ARG A 83 9.47 8.27 -5.75
CA ARG A 83 10.49 9.30 -5.46
C ARG A 83 11.91 8.85 -5.82
N ALA A 84 12.09 7.59 -6.23
CA ALA A 84 13.38 6.98 -6.51
C ALA A 84 13.76 6.98 -8.01
N GLY A 85 13.26 7.95 -8.78
CA GLY A 85 13.57 8.10 -10.21
C GLY A 85 12.88 7.08 -11.12
N ASP A 86 13.36 6.94 -12.35
CA ASP A 86 12.69 6.14 -13.39
C ASP A 86 12.64 4.65 -13.06
N ASP A 87 13.71 4.10 -12.51
CA ASP A 87 13.76 2.69 -12.09
C ASP A 87 12.79 2.42 -10.94
N GLY A 88 12.70 3.33 -9.98
CA GLY A 88 11.72 3.27 -8.90
C GLY A 88 10.29 3.34 -9.43
N GLN A 89 10.01 4.23 -10.35
CA GLN A 89 8.69 4.33 -10.99
C GLN A 89 8.33 3.06 -11.77
N ALA A 90 9.29 2.47 -12.49
CA ALA A 90 9.07 1.23 -13.22
C ALA A 90 8.83 0.04 -12.27
N LEU A 91 9.54 -0.04 -11.16
CA LEU A 91 9.34 -1.04 -10.12
C LEU A 91 7.98 -0.83 -9.40
N GLY A 92 7.64 0.42 -9.11
CA GLY A 92 6.33 0.77 -8.53
C GLY A 92 5.15 0.37 -9.42
N GLN A 93 5.28 0.53 -10.74
CA GLN A 93 4.26 0.02 -11.67
C GLN A 93 4.15 -1.51 -11.60
N ALA A 94 5.28 -2.22 -11.54
CA ALA A 94 5.27 -3.67 -11.44
C ALA A 94 4.68 -4.15 -10.10
N LEU A 95 4.95 -3.45 -8.99
CA LEU A 95 4.36 -3.71 -7.67
C LEU A 95 2.82 -3.52 -7.70
N PHE A 96 2.37 -2.43 -8.32
CA PHE A 96 0.94 -2.18 -8.50
C PHE A 96 0.27 -3.30 -9.31
N ASP A 97 0.90 -3.73 -10.40
CA ASP A 97 0.39 -4.84 -11.23
C ASP A 97 0.37 -6.17 -10.46
N ALA A 98 1.39 -6.45 -9.61
CA ALA A 98 1.44 -7.64 -8.77
C ALA A 98 0.29 -7.66 -7.75
N PHE A 99 0.03 -6.53 -7.07
CA PHE A 99 -1.09 -6.40 -6.14
C PHE A 99 -2.43 -6.67 -6.81
N PHE A 100 -2.71 -6.07 -7.98
CA PHE A 100 -3.98 -6.26 -8.68
C PHE A 100 -4.12 -7.66 -9.30
N LYS A 101 -3.01 -8.29 -9.69
CA LYS A 101 -2.99 -9.69 -10.14
C LYS A 101 -3.38 -10.64 -9.01
N ASP A 102 -2.85 -10.43 -7.81
CA ASP A 102 -3.17 -11.24 -6.64
C ASP A 102 -4.62 -11.02 -6.20
N LEU A 103 -5.10 -9.78 -6.22
CA LEU A 103 -6.49 -9.44 -5.93
C LEU A 103 -7.47 -10.17 -6.88
N ASP A 104 -7.21 -10.15 -8.20
CA ASP A 104 -8.03 -10.87 -9.20
C ASP A 104 -8.06 -12.37 -8.90
N ARG A 105 -6.89 -12.96 -8.58
CA ARG A 105 -6.77 -14.36 -8.20
C ARG A 105 -7.56 -14.67 -6.93
N SER A 106 -7.38 -13.90 -5.88
CA SER A 106 -8.05 -14.11 -4.58
C SER A 106 -9.57 -14.00 -4.70
N LEU A 107 -10.09 -13.08 -5.51
CA LEU A 107 -11.53 -12.96 -5.77
C LEU A 107 -12.07 -14.22 -6.49
N ARG A 108 -11.33 -14.77 -7.44
CA ARG A 108 -11.72 -16.01 -8.15
C ARG A 108 -11.70 -17.22 -7.22
N GLU A 109 -10.64 -17.36 -6.43
CA GLU A 109 -10.51 -18.43 -5.44
C GLU A 109 -11.59 -18.32 -4.34
N GLY A 110 -12.01 -17.10 -4.00
CA GLY A 110 -13.12 -16.82 -3.09
C GLY A 110 -14.52 -17.07 -3.67
N GLY A 111 -14.62 -17.59 -4.90
CA GLY A 111 -15.89 -17.97 -5.52
C GLY A 111 -16.65 -16.82 -6.19
N VAL A 112 -16.01 -15.67 -6.40
CA VAL A 112 -16.60 -14.58 -7.18
C VAL A 112 -16.65 -14.99 -8.65
N GLY A 113 -17.84 -15.06 -9.23
CA GLY A 113 -18.02 -15.46 -10.63
C GLY A 113 -17.29 -14.51 -11.61
N ASP A 114 -16.76 -15.05 -12.70
CA ASP A 114 -15.91 -14.34 -13.68
C ASP A 114 -16.47 -13.01 -14.16
N LEU A 115 -17.78 -12.92 -14.39
CA LEU A 115 -18.45 -11.69 -14.81
C LEU A 115 -18.43 -10.59 -13.73
N SER A 116 -18.28 -10.97 -12.48
CA SER A 116 -18.29 -10.06 -11.32
C SER A 116 -16.89 -9.64 -10.90
N VAL A 117 -15.86 -10.46 -11.11
CA VAL A 117 -14.47 -10.16 -10.73
C VAL A 117 -14.02 -8.79 -11.26
N GLY A 118 -14.26 -8.50 -12.53
CA GLY A 118 -13.89 -7.21 -13.14
C GLY A 118 -14.54 -5.99 -12.46
N LYS A 119 -15.78 -6.13 -11.96
CA LYS A 119 -16.48 -5.07 -11.22
C LYS A 119 -15.86 -4.86 -9.85
N TRP A 120 -15.53 -5.95 -9.15
CA TRP A 120 -14.88 -5.90 -7.83
C TRP A 120 -13.48 -5.31 -7.92
N VAL A 121 -12.65 -5.78 -8.85
CA VAL A 121 -11.31 -5.24 -9.08
C VAL A 121 -11.37 -3.73 -9.38
N LYS A 122 -12.34 -3.29 -10.21
CA LYS A 122 -12.55 -1.86 -10.47
C LYS A 122 -12.93 -1.10 -9.21
N LYS A 123 -13.87 -1.62 -8.39
CA LYS A 123 -14.30 -0.99 -7.14
C LYS A 123 -13.14 -0.84 -6.16
N ILE A 124 -12.38 -1.93 -5.93
CA ILE A 124 -11.21 -1.91 -5.03
C ILE A 124 -10.14 -0.97 -5.57
N GLY A 125 -9.92 -0.93 -6.89
CA GLY A 125 -9.02 0.03 -7.52
C GLY A 125 -9.41 1.48 -7.25
N GLN A 126 -10.68 1.82 -7.35
CA GLN A 126 -11.18 3.17 -7.03
C GLN A 126 -10.97 3.51 -5.55
N GLN A 127 -11.25 2.56 -4.66
CA GLN A 127 -11.01 2.73 -3.21
C GLN A 127 -9.52 2.89 -2.90
N PHE A 128 -8.65 2.09 -3.52
CA PHE A 128 -7.19 2.21 -3.38
C PHE A 128 -6.70 3.61 -3.77
N TYR A 129 -7.12 4.12 -4.94
CA TYR A 129 -6.73 5.47 -5.39
C TYR A 129 -7.26 6.57 -4.49
N ALA A 130 -8.52 6.48 -4.06
CA ALA A 130 -9.11 7.46 -3.15
C ALA A 130 -8.31 7.51 -1.84
N ARG A 131 -7.98 6.34 -1.27
CA ARG A 131 -7.19 6.20 -0.06
C ARG A 131 -5.79 6.77 -0.22
N ALA A 132 -5.08 6.36 -1.27
CA ALA A 132 -3.74 6.84 -1.54
C ALA A 132 -3.70 8.37 -1.71
N THR A 133 -4.71 8.94 -2.36
CA THR A 133 -4.84 10.39 -2.52
C THR A 133 -5.14 11.10 -1.18
N ALA A 134 -5.95 10.50 -0.32
CA ALA A 134 -6.28 11.05 0.98
C ALA A 134 -5.09 11.01 1.97
N LEU A 135 -4.29 9.93 1.92
CA LEU A 135 -3.16 9.75 2.83
C LEU A 135 -1.91 10.56 2.42
N GLU A 136 -1.70 10.81 1.12
CA GLU A 136 -0.46 11.44 0.63
C GLU A 136 -0.15 12.80 1.26
N PRO A 137 -1.09 13.76 1.39
CA PRO A 137 -0.78 15.05 2.03
C PRO A 137 -0.36 14.89 3.49
N ALA A 138 -1.04 14.04 4.24
CA ALA A 138 -0.77 13.80 5.65
C ALA A 138 0.58 13.10 5.86
N LEU A 139 0.91 12.09 5.05
CA LEU A 139 2.22 11.44 5.04
C LEU A 139 3.35 12.39 4.62
N ALA A 140 3.08 13.30 3.68
CA ALA A 140 4.08 14.26 3.21
C ALA A 140 4.45 15.29 4.28
N GLN A 141 3.49 15.67 5.12
CA GLN A 141 3.64 16.67 6.18
C GLN A 141 3.92 16.02 7.56
N ALA A 142 3.95 14.70 7.64
CA ALA A 142 3.99 13.93 8.88
C ALA A 142 2.85 14.32 9.86
N ASP A 143 1.67 14.62 9.32
CA ASP A 143 0.50 15.08 10.06
C ASP A 143 -0.27 13.87 10.62
N ALA A 144 -0.01 13.57 11.91
CA ALA A 144 -0.63 12.44 12.60
C ALA A 144 -2.15 12.60 12.76
N GLU A 145 -2.65 13.83 12.95
CA GLU A 145 -4.08 14.10 13.14
C GLU A 145 -4.86 13.89 11.84
N ALA A 146 -4.33 14.41 10.73
CA ALA A 146 -4.93 14.17 9.41
C ALA A 146 -4.93 12.69 9.03
N LEU A 147 -3.87 11.93 9.37
CA LEU A 147 -3.82 10.49 9.19
C LEU A 147 -4.84 9.78 10.07
N GLU A 148 -4.95 10.14 11.36
CA GLU A 148 -5.93 9.58 12.28
C GLU A 148 -7.35 9.70 11.71
N HIS A 149 -7.73 10.88 11.25
CA HIS A 149 -9.04 11.13 10.64
C HIS A 149 -9.27 10.27 9.38
N ALA A 150 -8.29 10.21 8.49
CA ALA A 150 -8.40 9.41 7.27
C ALA A 150 -8.52 7.90 7.56
N LEU A 151 -7.80 7.40 8.56
CA LEU A 151 -7.82 5.98 8.95
C LEU A 151 -9.10 5.62 9.72
N ALA A 152 -9.57 6.49 10.61
CA ALA A 152 -10.83 6.28 11.33
C ALA A 152 -12.01 6.09 10.38
N ALA A 153 -12.03 6.83 9.27
CA ALA A 153 -13.10 6.75 8.28
C ALA A 153 -13.03 5.51 7.37
N ASN A 154 -11.85 4.91 7.20
CA ASN A 154 -11.62 3.89 6.16
C ASN A 154 -11.29 2.49 6.71
N VAL A 155 -10.58 2.41 7.84
CA VAL A 155 -10.10 1.14 8.41
C VAL A 155 -11.02 0.63 9.52
N TYR A 156 -11.54 1.54 10.31
CA TYR A 156 -12.35 1.20 11.46
C TYR A 156 -13.84 1.39 11.17
N THR A 157 -14.65 0.44 11.61
CA THR A 157 -16.11 0.58 11.57
C THR A 157 -16.58 1.58 12.63
N ALA A 158 -17.80 2.12 12.45
CA ALA A 158 -18.40 3.05 13.40
C ALA A 158 -18.34 2.50 14.84
N GLY A 159 -17.80 3.30 15.77
CA GLY A 159 -17.65 2.92 17.17
C GLY A 159 -16.24 2.48 17.58
N ALA A 160 -15.24 2.52 16.67
CA ALA A 160 -13.86 2.27 17.07
C ALA A 160 -13.33 3.42 17.95
N GLU A 161 -12.51 3.03 18.94
CA GLU A 161 -11.86 4.01 19.83
C GLU A 161 -10.88 4.91 19.04
N PRO A 162 -10.95 6.24 19.17
CA PRO A 162 -10.03 7.16 18.49
C PRO A 162 -8.55 6.85 18.72
N ALA A 163 -8.22 6.33 19.92
CA ALA A 163 -6.86 5.94 20.27
C ALA A 163 -6.25 4.90 19.31
N ARG A 164 -7.07 4.00 18.76
CA ARG A 164 -6.62 2.96 17.81
C ARG A 164 -6.26 3.54 16.46
N ALA A 165 -7.08 4.46 15.93
CA ALA A 165 -6.77 5.15 14.68
C ALA A 165 -5.51 6.00 14.81
N ARG A 166 -5.33 6.66 15.98
CA ARG A 166 -4.11 7.42 16.30
C ARG A 166 -2.88 6.53 16.36
N ALA A 167 -2.97 5.36 16.98
CA ALA A 167 -1.86 4.41 17.06
C ALA A 167 -1.47 3.89 15.67
N LEU A 168 -2.45 3.56 14.81
CA LEU A 168 -2.20 3.16 13.42
C LEU A 168 -1.60 4.32 12.60
N ALA A 169 -2.01 5.56 12.83
CA ALA A 169 -1.41 6.75 12.20
C ALA A 169 0.07 6.89 12.60
N GLY A 170 0.39 6.75 13.87
CA GLY A 170 1.77 6.72 14.38
C GLY A 170 2.61 5.63 13.74
N TYR A 171 2.05 4.42 13.60
CA TYR A 171 2.70 3.33 12.89
C TYR A 171 3.02 3.70 11.44
N LEU A 172 2.04 4.22 10.69
CA LEU A 172 2.26 4.57 9.27
C LEU A 172 3.33 5.64 9.09
N LEU A 173 3.39 6.65 9.96
CA LEU A 173 4.45 7.66 9.93
C LEU A 173 5.82 7.04 10.21
N THR A 174 5.91 6.16 11.20
CA THR A 174 7.15 5.47 11.55
C THR A 174 7.62 4.55 10.42
N ALA A 175 6.69 3.82 9.79
CA ALA A 175 6.97 2.93 8.67
C ALA A 175 7.40 3.71 7.41
N ASP A 176 6.75 4.84 7.09
CA ASP A 176 7.17 5.70 5.98
C ASP A 176 8.57 6.28 6.21
N ALA A 177 8.87 6.73 7.42
CA ALA A 177 10.20 7.22 7.79
C ALA A 177 11.26 6.10 7.75
N ALA A 178 10.92 4.88 8.18
CA ALA A 178 11.83 3.73 8.11
C ALA A 178 12.17 3.38 6.66
N LEU A 179 11.19 3.34 5.76
CA LEU A 179 11.42 3.14 4.33
C LEU A 179 12.27 4.27 3.72
N ALA A 180 12.12 5.51 4.18
CA ALA A 180 12.97 6.62 3.75
C ALA A 180 14.43 6.37 4.13
N ARG A 181 14.68 6.03 5.40
CA ARG A 181 16.03 5.71 5.90
C ARG A 181 16.67 4.54 5.16
N GLN A 182 15.92 3.50 4.80
CA GLN A 182 16.43 2.38 4.01
C GLN A 182 16.97 2.85 2.65
N VAL A 183 16.24 3.72 1.96
CA VAL A 183 16.70 4.30 0.68
C VAL A 183 17.92 5.20 0.87
N GLU A 184 17.93 6.06 1.90
CA GLU A 184 19.05 6.93 2.24
C GLU A 184 20.32 6.14 2.62
N ALA A 185 20.15 4.99 3.27
CA ALA A 185 21.22 4.04 3.58
C ALA A 185 21.70 3.23 2.36
N GLY A 186 21.15 3.44 1.18
CA GLY A 186 21.55 2.76 -0.06
C GLY A 186 20.99 1.34 -0.19
N ILE A 187 19.98 0.97 0.57
CA ILE A 187 19.31 -0.32 0.38
C ILE A 187 18.64 -0.35 -0.99
N ALA A 188 18.87 -1.43 -1.73
CA ALA A 188 18.29 -1.60 -3.07
C ALA A 188 16.76 -1.55 -3.02
N LEU A 189 16.14 -0.92 -4.03
CA LEU A 189 14.69 -0.68 -4.04
C LEU A 189 13.86 -1.98 -3.98
N ASP A 190 14.38 -3.08 -4.51
CA ASP A 190 13.77 -4.41 -4.46
C ASP A 190 13.96 -5.13 -3.11
N ALA A 191 14.80 -4.57 -2.24
CA ALA A 191 15.09 -5.08 -0.89
C ALA A 191 14.41 -4.26 0.22
N LEU A 192 13.59 -3.28 -0.11
CA LEU A 192 12.84 -2.50 0.88
C LEU A 192 11.93 -3.40 1.74
N ARG A 193 11.89 -3.13 3.04
CA ARG A 193 11.10 -3.90 4.00
C ARG A 193 10.18 -2.97 4.80
N PRO A 194 8.87 -3.01 4.57
CA PRO A 194 7.91 -2.33 5.44
C PRO A 194 7.84 -2.95 6.84
N GLY A 195 8.30 -4.21 6.99
CA GLY A 195 8.25 -4.99 8.21
C GLY A 195 9.32 -4.69 9.26
N ASP A 196 10.21 -3.72 9.02
CA ASP A 196 11.22 -3.32 10.02
C ASP A 196 10.63 -2.45 11.16
N VAL A 197 9.31 -2.28 11.19
CA VAL A 197 8.59 -1.51 12.21
C VAL A 197 7.57 -2.39 12.90
N ASP A 198 7.74 -2.53 14.21
CA ASP A 198 6.77 -3.22 15.06
C ASP A 198 5.51 -2.33 15.23
N PRO A 199 4.31 -2.80 14.87
CA PRO A 199 3.09 -2.02 15.01
C PRO A 199 2.76 -1.63 16.46
N ILE A 200 3.26 -2.38 17.45
CA ILE A 200 3.00 -2.17 18.86
C ILE A 200 3.98 -1.16 19.47
N ASN A 201 5.20 -1.08 18.94
CA ASN A 201 6.29 -0.31 19.55
C ASN A 201 6.57 1.03 18.83
N THR A 202 5.53 1.68 18.31
CA THR A 202 5.66 2.97 17.58
C THR A 202 5.74 4.18 18.50
N GLY A 203 5.88 4.02 19.80
CA GLY A 203 5.64 5.05 20.82
C GLY A 203 6.82 5.49 21.66
N SER A 204 8.09 5.27 21.26
CA SER A 204 9.19 5.99 21.94
C SER A 204 10.31 6.29 20.94
N PRO A 205 10.58 7.58 20.63
CA PRO A 205 11.87 7.90 20.04
C PRO A 205 12.93 7.43 21.03
N ALA A 206 13.85 6.56 20.55
CA ALA A 206 15.02 6.21 21.32
C ALA A 206 15.69 7.52 21.75
N THR A 207 15.59 7.82 23.05
CA THR A 207 16.41 8.85 23.71
C THR A 207 17.84 8.38 23.61
N ALA A 208 18.58 8.96 22.69
CA ALA A 208 20.03 8.94 22.68
C ALA A 208 20.56 10.14 23.46
#